data_3444580cee3147f3fa8b0a142bb5961d
#
_entry.id   3444580cee3147f3fa8b0a142bb5961d
#
_cell.length_a   1.000
_cell.length_b   1.000
_cell.length_c   1.000
_cell.angle_alpha   90.00
_cell.angle_beta   90.00
_cell.angle_gamma   90.00
#
_symmetry.space_group_name_H-M   'P 1'
#
loop_
_entity.id
_entity.type
_entity.pdbx_description
1 polymer ?
#
loop_
_entity_poly.entity_id
_entity_poly.type
_entity_poly.pdbx_seq_one_letter_code
_entity_poly.pdbx_strand_id
1 'polypeptide(L)'
;FRGALEYDLTKENGRVIDSNMAGQNPRELAAEFGEIRKLRPNLGKAVMHVSLSAALGEKLTDEQWREVGQRYLRGMGFKDNQFVITRHTDTEHEHIHILANRITHAGEVVSDGQDYKRQETIMREIERDYGLQRVAPSIEAERKAPTKGEIEQHARTGQPSARQQLQQICDACAKDCRSFSEYQERLEAAGVEVVPVAQLNGAKLSGLSYRLDGVTMKGSDLGKGYTAAGIQKRGISYEQDRDFAAVRRSIERDAARAFGEPDR
;
A
#
# COMPACT_ATOMS: atom_id res chain seq x y z
N PHE A 1 3.87 17.79 14.09
CA PHE A 1 5.24 18.06 13.64
C PHE A 1 6.29 17.46 14.60
N ARG A 2 6.24 17.81 15.92
CA ARG A 2 7.30 17.46 16.86
C ARG A 2 7.66 15.98 16.86
N GLY A 3 6.71 15.07 17.02
CA GLY A 3 6.99 13.63 17.06
C GLY A 3 7.61 13.08 15.77
N ALA A 4 7.24 13.62 14.59
CA ALA A 4 7.87 13.24 13.33
C ALA A 4 9.32 13.75 13.24
N LEU A 5 9.56 15.01 13.66
CA LEU A 5 10.90 15.59 13.69
C LEU A 5 11.82 14.86 14.68
N GLU A 6 11.30 14.53 15.88
CA GLU A 6 12.06 13.74 16.85
C GLU A 6 12.40 12.36 16.26
N TYR A 7 11.46 11.69 15.61
CA TYR A 7 11.71 10.41 14.95
C TYR A 7 12.78 10.53 13.85
N ASP A 8 12.66 11.54 12.98
CA ASP A 8 13.55 11.68 11.82
C ASP A 8 14.95 12.17 12.19
N LEU A 9 15.10 12.99 13.26
CA LEU A 9 16.37 13.63 13.62
C LEU A 9 17.11 12.97 14.77
N THR A 10 16.46 12.12 15.58
CA THR A 10 17.12 11.43 16.72
C THR A 10 17.56 10.01 16.40
N LYS A 11 17.16 9.46 15.23
CA LYS A 11 17.68 8.17 14.77
C LYS A 11 19.17 8.27 14.46
N GLU A 12 19.92 7.21 14.82
CA GLU A 12 21.30 7.05 14.39
C GLU A 12 21.38 7.18 12.86
N ASN A 13 22.28 8.07 12.38
CA ASN A 13 22.51 8.37 10.97
C ASN A 13 21.41 9.19 10.25
N GLY A 14 20.43 9.76 10.97
CA GLY A 14 19.51 10.75 10.41
C GLY A 14 20.19 12.12 10.30
N ARG A 15 20.25 12.71 9.09
CA ARG A 15 20.79 14.07 8.91
C ARG A 15 19.92 14.89 7.97
N VAL A 16 19.75 16.17 8.29
CA VAL A 16 19.10 17.12 7.40
C VAL A 16 19.99 17.35 6.19
N ILE A 17 19.42 17.14 5.00
CA ILE A 17 20.10 17.40 3.72
C ILE A 17 19.54 18.65 3.04
N ASP A 18 18.31 19.06 3.37
CA ASP A 18 17.70 20.27 2.85
C ASP A 18 16.58 20.79 3.78
N SER A 19 16.45 22.10 3.89
CA SER A 19 15.39 22.78 4.64
C SER A 19 15.31 24.24 4.24
N ASN A 20 14.13 24.81 4.22
CA ASN A 20 13.92 26.26 4.11
C ASN A 20 13.60 26.92 5.46
N MET A 21 13.91 26.24 6.56
CA MET A 21 13.63 26.69 7.92
C MET A 21 14.92 27.03 8.67
N ALA A 22 14.82 27.90 9.67
CA ALA A 22 15.96 28.38 10.46
C ALA A 22 16.30 27.49 11.67
N GLY A 23 15.33 26.71 12.17
CA GLY A 23 15.50 25.85 13.34
C GLY A 23 16.57 24.79 13.14
N GLN A 24 17.39 24.55 14.16
CA GLN A 24 18.54 23.63 14.12
C GLN A 24 18.28 22.30 14.85
N ASN A 25 17.16 22.18 15.54
CA ASN A 25 16.78 20.99 16.30
C ASN A 25 15.27 20.74 16.23
N PRO A 26 14.79 19.55 16.62
CA PRO A 26 13.37 19.18 16.51
C PRO A 26 12.43 20.15 17.20
N ARG A 27 12.83 20.74 18.32
CA ARG A 27 12.00 21.68 19.10
C ARG A 27 11.83 23.01 18.37
N GLU A 28 12.92 23.58 17.85
CA GLU A 28 12.91 24.82 17.10
C GLU A 28 12.13 24.70 15.80
N LEU A 29 12.41 23.64 15.01
CA LEU A 29 11.66 23.33 13.79
C LEU A 29 10.17 23.15 14.07
N ALA A 30 9.81 22.42 15.14
CA ALA A 30 8.41 22.24 15.51
C ALA A 30 7.71 23.54 15.89
N ALA A 31 8.42 24.45 16.58
CA ALA A 31 7.90 25.76 16.92
C ALA A 31 7.65 26.60 15.66
N GLU A 32 8.61 26.59 14.72
CA GLU A 32 8.52 27.32 13.46
C GLU A 32 7.38 26.79 12.57
N PHE A 33 7.22 25.47 12.44
CA PHE A 33 6.04 24.85 11.82
C PHE A 33 4.74 25.27 12.51
N GLY A 34 4.78 25.40 13.84
CA GLY A 34 3.64 25.80 14.67
C GLY A 34 3.13 27.21 14.36
N GLU A 35 4.01 28.15 14.00
CA GLU A 35 3.60 29.52 13.66
C GLU A 35 2.70 29.52 12.41
N ILE A 36 3.11 28.88 11.34
CA ILE A 36 2.28 28.78 10.13
C ILE A 36 1.01 27.94 10.37
N ARG A 37 1.09 26.94 11.26
CA ARG A 37 -0.09 26.13 11.63
C ARG A 37 -1.23 26.96 12.23
N LYS A 38 -0.93 28.07 12.89
CA LYS A 38 -1.93 28.99 13.47
C LYS A 38 -2.83 29.63 12.42
N LEU A 39 -2.37 29.76 11.17
CA LEU A 39 -3.18 30.30 10.06
C LEU A 39 -4.39 29.42 9.73
N ARG A 40 -4.35 28.12 10.06
CA ARG A 40 -5.43 27.15 9.81
C ARG A 40 -5.65 26.23 11.03
N PRO A 41 -6.13 26.76 12.16
CA PRO A 41 -6.23 26.01 13.41
C PRO A 41 -7.13 24.78 13.35
N ASN A 42 -8.12 24.77 12.48
CA ASN A 42 -9.09 23.67 12.33
C ASN A 42 -8.70 22.62 11.25
N LEU A 43 -7.57 22.79 10.56
CA LEU A 43 -7.12 21.82 9.56
C LEU A 43 -6.65 20.52 10.24
N GLY A 44 -7.34 19.41 10.06
CA GLY A 44 -7.01 18.13 10.71
C GLY A 44 -5.64 17.58 10.34
N LYS A 45 -5.30 17.56 9.03
CA LYS A 45 -4.05 17.03 8.49
C LYS A 45 -3.15 18.15 7.95
N ALA A 46 -2.47 18.86 8.83
CA ALA A 46 -1.57 19.98 8.44
C ALA A 46 -0.19 19.50 7.99
N VAL A 47 0.21 18.28 8.37
CA VAL A 47 1.53 17.71 8.11
C VAL A 47 1.46 16.73 6.97
N MET A 48 2.37 16.87 5.99
CA MET A 48 2.75 15.79 5.09
C MET A 48 4.07 15.18 5.61
N HIS A 49 4.08 13.89 5.84
CA HIS A 49 5.28 13.12 6.17
C HIS A 49 5.34 11.93 5.22
N VAL A 50 6.37 11.86 4.39
CA VAL A 50 6.55 10.81 3.38
C VAL A 50 7.99 10.32 3.41
N SER A 51 8.17 9.02 3.15
CA SER A 51 9.49 8.41 2.92
C SER A 51 9.62 8.04 1.44
N LEU A 52 10.73 8.42 0.83
CA LEU A 52 11.13 8.02 -0.51
C LEU A 52 12.38 7.15 -0.40
N SER A 53 12.30 5.91 -0.89
CA SER A 53 13.39 4.93 -0.79
C SER A 53 13.90 4.57 -2.18
N ALA A 54 15.22 4.43 -2.32
CA ALA A 54 15.82 3.82 -3.49
C ALA A 54 15.63 2.29 -3.49
N ALA A 55 15.70 1.65 -4.64
CA ALA A 55 15.70 0.20 -4.71
C ALA A 55 16.98 -0.39 -4.08
N LEU A 56 16.92 -1.67 -3.70
CA LEU A 56 18.07 -2.33 -3.09
C LEU A 56 19.30 -2.27 -4.01
N GLY A 57 20.40 -1.77 -3.48
CA GLY A 57 21.66 -1.62 -4.21
C GLY A 57 21.81 -0.31 -4.99
N GLU A 58 20.75 0.49 -5.12
CA GLU A 58 20.83 1.83 -5.68
C GLU A 58 21.31 2.84 -4.63
N LYS A 59 22.17 3.74 -5.07
CA LYS A 59 22.73 4.81 -4.21
C LYS A 59 22.64 6.13 -4.93
N LEU A 60 22.17 7.15 -4.20
CA LEU A 60 22.13 8.51 -4.67
C LEU A 60 23.04 9.40 -3.78
N THR A 61 23.65 10.42 -4.38
CA THR A 61 24.37 11.44 -3.63
C THR A 61 23.40 12.32 -2.85
N ASP A 62 23.92 13.13 -1.92
CA ASP A 62 23.06 14.09 -1.20
C ASP A 62 22.43 15.13 -2.12
N GLU A 63 23.17 15.56 -3.13
CA GLU A 63 22.68 16.49 -4.15
C GLU A 63 21.52 15.88 -4.93
N GLN A 64 21.64 14.62 -5.33
CA GLN A 64 20.57 13.89 -6.03
C GLN A 64 19.36 13.71 -5.12
N TRP A 65 19.56 13.29 -3.86
CA TRP A 65 18.47 13.16 -2.91
C TRP A 65 17.77 14.49 -2.61
N ARG A 66 18.52 15.59 -2.52
CA ARG A 66 17.97 16.95 -2.35
C ARG A 66 17.09 17.31 -3.55
N GLU A 67 17.59 17.09 -4.77
CA GLU A 67 16.84 17.36 -5.99
C GLU A 67 15.58 16.50 -6.11
N VAL A 68 15.67 15.19 -5.81
CA VAL A 68 14.53 14.26 -5.74
C VAL A 68 13.46 14.78 -4.77
N GLY A 69 13.87 15.17 -3.55
CA GLY A 69 12.95 15.69 -2.55
C GLY A 69 12.27 16.99 -2.97
N GLN A 70 13.02 17.93 -3.52
CA GLN A 70 12.47 19.19 -4.03
C GLN A 70 11.55 18.98 -5.24
N ARG A 71 11.90 18.07 -6.14
CA ARG A 71 11.07 17.72 -7.28
C ARG A 71 9.76 17.07 -6.84
N TYR A 72 9.84 16.18 -5.85
CA TYR A 72 8.65 15.59 -5.23
C TYR A 72 7.75 16.66 -4.62
N LEU A 73 8.30 17.56 -3.79
CA LEU A 73 7.55 18.66 -3.19
C LEU A 73 6.84 19.53 -4.25
N ARG A 74 7.57 19.97 -5.28
CA ARG A 74 6.99 20.77 -6.38
C ARG A 74 5.88 20.03 -7.12
N GLY A 75 6.08 18.75 -7.45
CA GLY A 75 5.10 17.92 -8.13
C GLY A 75 3.84 17.66 -7.28
N MET A 76 4.00 17.58 -5.97
CA MET A 76 2.89 17.47 -5.02
C MET A 76 2.20 18.82 -4.74
N GLY A 77 2.67 19.92 -5.32
CA GLY A 77 2.05 21.25 -5.22
C GLY A 77 2.57 22.10 -4.07
N PHE A 78 3.65 21.69 -3.42
CA PHE A 78 4.32 22.50 -2.39
C PHE A 78 5.24 23.53 -3.08
N LYS A 79 4.95 24.82 -2.95
CA LYS A 79 5.68 25.92 -3.57
C LYS A 79 6.27 26.88 -2.54
N ASP A 80 5.45 27.30 -1.60
CA ASP A 80 5.78 28.27 -0.56
C ASP A 80 5.40 27.71 0.81
N ASN A 81 5.90 26.50 1.08
CA ASN A 81 5.60 25.75 2.28
C ASN A 81 6.90 25.48 3.04
N GLN A 82 6.82 25.48 4.37
CA GLN A 82 7.91 25.02 5.22
C GLN A 82 8.18 23.52 4.97
N PHE A 83 9.44 23.13 4.89
CA PHE A 83 9.82 21.72 4.75
C PHE A 83 11.19 21.43 5.39
N VAL A 84 11.38 20.15 5.72
CA VAL A 84 12.67 19.56 6.12
C VAL A 84 12.79 18.24 5.37
N ILE A 85 13.96 17.98 4.76
CA ILE A 85 14.33 16.72 4.13
C ILE A 85 15.47 16.12 4.93
N THR A 86 15.27 14.91 5.44
CA THR A 86 16.24 14.13 6.22
C THR A 86 16.65 12.90 5.44
N ARG A 87 17.93 12.59 5.37
CA ARG A 87 18.46 11.34 4.81
C ARG A 87 18.77 10.36 5.91
N HIS A 88 18.39 9.09 5.69
CA HIS A 88 18.66 7.95 6.58
C HIS A 88 19.44 6.86 5.84
N THR A 89 20.36 6.24 6.55
CA THR A 89 21.20 5.13 6.05
C THR A 89 21.22 3.96 7.04
N ASP A 90 20.17 3.85 7.86
CA ASP A 90 20.01 2.86 8.92
C ASP A 90 19.36 1.55 8.46
N THR A 91 19.00 1.46 7.18
CA THR A 91 18.41 0.27 6.56
C THR A 91 19.18 -0.13 5.29
N GLU A 92 18.86 -1.32 4.76
CA GLU A 92 19.45 -1.79 3.48
C GLU A 92 19.06 -0.91 2.28
N HIS A 93 17.98 -0.15 2.40
CA HIS A 93 17.51 0.81 1.42
C HIS A 93 17.86 2.23 1.88
N GLU A 94 18.65 2.95 1.09
CA GLU A 94 18.82 4.38 1.31
C GLU A 94 17.48 5.10 1.11
N HIS A 95 17.16 6.02 2.00
CA HIS A 95 15.90 6.72 1.93
C HIS A 95 15.99 8.14 2.51
N ILE A 96 15.06 8.97 2.08
CA ILE A 96 14.81 10.29 2.67
C ILE A 96 13.43 10.34 3.29
N HIS A 97 13.30 11.11 4.36
CA HIS A 97 12.02 11.57 4.87
C HIS A 97 11.81 13.03 4.49
N ILE A 98 10.61 13.34 4.02
CA ILE A 98 10.19 14.71 3.73
C ILE A 98 9.07 15.04 4.69
N LEU A 99 9.31 16.02 5.56
CA LEU A 99 8.30 16.60 6.42
C LEU A 99 7.97 17.99 5.91
N ALA A 100 6.71 18.25 5.56
CA ALA A 100 6.28 19.53 5.04
C ALA A 100 4.96 19.99 5.66
N ASN A 101 4.83 21.31 5.82
CA ASN A 101 3.59 21.94 6.23
C ASN A 101 2.66 22.09 5.00
N ARG A 102 1.47 21.54 5.05
CA ARG A 102 0.49 21.71 3.96
C ARG A 102 -0.07 23.14 3.89
N ILE A 103 0.17 23.96 4.91
CA ILE A 103 -0.24 25.34 4.94
C ILE A 103 0.91 26.19 4.40
N THR A 104 0.65 27.02 3.39
CA THR A 104 1.62 27.98 2.85
C THR A 104 1.80 29.17 3.80
N HIS A 105 2.82 29.98 3.58
CA HIS A 105 3.00 31.25 4.32
C HIS A 105 1.81 32.21 4.14
N ALA A 106 1.08 32.13 3.03
CA ALA A 106 -0.16 32.87 2.78
C ALA A 106 -1.42 32.25 3.41
N GLY A 107 -1.29 31.08 4.07
CA GLY A 107 -2.43 30.39 4.69
C GLY A 107 -3.26 29.53 3.71
N GLU A 108 -2.81 29.34 2.49
CA GLU A 108 -3.42 28.39 1.56
C GLU A 108 -3.08 26.95 1.97
N VAL A 109 -3.87 25.97 1.49
CA VAL A 109 -3.68 24.57 1.87
C VAL A 109 -3.43 23.72 0.63
N VAL A 110 -2.29 23.03 0.61
CA VAL A 110 -1.98 22.03 -0.42
C VAL A 110 -2.96 20.86 -0.30
N SER A 111 -3.62 20.51 -1.41
CA SER A 111 -4.60 19.42 -1.45
C SER A 111 -3.95 18.06 -1.25
N ASP A 112 -4.57 17.21 -0.43
CA ASP A 112 -4.26 15.77 -0.30
C ASP A 112 -5.13 14.88 -1.21
N GLY A 113 -5.95 15.49 -2.07
CA GLY A 113 -6.78 14.76 -3.03
C GLY A 113 -5.94 14.07 -4.09
N GLN A 114 -6.23 12.78 -4.35
CA GLN A 114 -5.53 11.93 -5.34
C GLN A 114 -3.99 11.93 -5.20
N ASP A 115 -3.49 12.12 -3.99
CA ASP A 115 -2.06 12.17 -3.66
C ASP A 115 -1.29 10.94 -4.17
N TYR A 116 -1.83 9.73 -4.03
CA TYR A 116 -1.21 8.50 -4.53
C TYR A 116 -0.96 8.52 -6.04
N LYS A 117 -1.92 9.00 -6.85
CA LYS A 117 -1.74 9.06 -8.31
C LYS A 117 -0.68 10.10 -8.71
N ARG A 118 -0.71 11.27 -8.06
CA ARG A 118 0.30 12.32 -8.29
C ARG A 118 1.68 11.82 -7.90
N GLN A 119 1.79 11.20 -6.72
CA GLN A 119 3.03 10.62 -6.24
C GLN A 119 3.59 9.57 -7.21
N GLU A 120 2.79 8.62 -7.67
CA GLU A 120 3.24 7.61 -8.64
C GLU A 120 3.77 8.26 -9.93
N THR A 121 3.07 9.25 -10.46
CA THR A 121 3.53 9.96 -11.68
C THR A 121 4.90 10.59 -11.46
N ILE A 122 5.07 11.34 -10.36
CA ILE A 122 6.33 12.00 -10.01
C ILE A 122 7.45 10.97 -9.83
N MET A 123 7.18 9.88 -9.13
CA MET A 123 8.19 8.83 -8.91
C MET A 123 8.62 8.16 -10.22
N ARG A 124 7.69 7.87 -11.15
CA ARG A 124 8.03 7.33 -12.48
C ARG A 124 8.91 8.28 -13.30
N GLU A 125 8.67 9.58 -13.21
CA GLU A 125 9.51 10.59 -13.86
C GLU A 125 10.91 10.62 -13.23
N ILE A 126 11.01 10.62 -11.91
CA ILE A 126 12.29 10.58 -11.18
C ILE A 126 13.08 9.32 -11.53
N GLU A 127 12.46 8.15 -11.47
CA GLU A 127 13.11 6.88 -11.83
C GLU A 127 13.69 6.92 -13.25
N ARG A 128 12.93 7.42 -14.22
CA ARG A 128 13.36 7.54 -15.60
C ARG A 128 14.55 8.49 -15.75
N ASP A 129 14.47 9.66 -15.13
CA ASP A 129 15.43 10.73 -15.35
C ASP A 129 16.77 10.49 -14.64
N TYR A 130 16.75 9.71 -13.56
CA TYR A 130 17.95 9.25 -12.83
C TYR A 130 18.41 7.84 -13.23
N GLY A 131 17.73 7.18 -14.16
CA GLY A 131 18.06 5.82 -14.59
C GLY A 131 17.90 4.77 -13.48
N LEU A 132 17.00 5.02 -12.53
CA LEU A 132 16.73 4.12 -11.41
C LEU A 132 15.86 2.94 -11.85
N GLN A 133 15.86 1.90 -11.04
CA GLN A 133 15.00 0.73 -11.25
C GLN A 133 13.53 1.14 -11.26
N ARG A 134 12.85 0.85 -12.37
CA ARG A 134 11.42 1.12 -12.48
C ARG A 134 10.63 0.19 -11.57
N VAL A 135 9.89 0.75 -10.63
CA VAL A 135 8.92 0.03 -9.81
C VAL A 135 7.59 -0.04 -10.55
N ALA A 136 7.00 -1.22 -10.66
CA ALA A 136 5.69 -1.38 -11.28
C ALA A 136 4.63 -0.51 -10.58
N PRO A 137 3.78 0.22 -11.31
CA PRO A 137 2.70 1.00 -10.72
C PRO A 137 1.80 0.12 -9.84
N SER A 138 1.28 0.68 -8.75
CA SER A 138 0.37 -0.03 -7.83
C SER A 138 -0.87 -0.59 -8.55
N ILE A 139 -1.28 0.08 -9.64
CA ILE A 139 -2.38 -0.36 -10.47
C ILE A 139 -2.06 -1.65 -11.27
N GLU A 140 -0.80 -1.92 -11.54
CA GLU A 140 -0.33 -3.12 -12.24
C GLU A 140 -0.01 -4.26 -11.26
N ALA A 141 0.16 -3.95 -9.99
CA ALA A 141 0.47 -4.95 -8.98
C ALA A 141 -0.67 -5.96 -8.80
N GLU A 142 -0.43 -7.21 -9.17
CA GLU A 142 -1.39 -8.30 -8.96
C GLU A 142 -1.55 -8.65 -7.48
N ARG A 143 -0.50 -8.45 -6.68
CA ARG A 143 -0.41 -8.78 -5.26
C ARG A 143 -0.22 -7.53 -4.43
N LYS A 144 -1.00 -7.37 -3.35
CA LYS A 144 -0.75 -6.31 -2.37
C LYS A 144 0.46 -6.65 -1.51
N ALA A 145 1.34 -5.68 -1.31
CA ALA A 145 2.44 -5.79 -0.37
C ALA A 145 1.94 -5.92 1.08
N PRO A 146 2.70 -6.54 1.98
CA PRO A 146 2.37 -6.58 3.39
C PRO A 146 2.37 -5.16 3.99
N THR A 147 1.46 -4.93 4.92
CA THR A 147 1.41 -3.68 5.70
C THR A 147 2.52 -3.65 6.74
N LYS A 148 2.85 -2.45 7.27
CA LYS A 148 3.82 -2.31 8.36
C LYS A 148 3.51 -3.22 9.54
N GLY A 149 2.24 -3.29 9.97
CA GLY A 149 1.82 -4.16 11.09
C GLY A 149 2.02 -5.65 10.78
N GLU A 150 1.81 -6.09 9.54
CA GLU A 150 2.06 -7.47 9.12
C GLU A 150 3.57 -7.79 9.08
N ILE A 151 4.41 -6.85 8.70
CA ILE A 151 5.88 -6.97 8.74
C ILE A 151 6.35 -7.09 10.20
N GLU A 152 5.88 -6.21 11.08
CA GLU A 152 6.21 -6.22 12.51
C GLU A 152 5.72 -7.51 13.19
N GLN A 153 4.52 -7.98 12.85
CA GLN A 153 3.99 -9.26 13.33
C GLN A 153 4.87 -10.42 12.88
N HIS A 154 5.24 -10.46 11.60
CA HIS A 154 6.12 -11.50 11.06
C HIS A 154 7.49 -11.51 11.75
N ALA A 155 8.10 -10.34 11.94
CA ALA A 155 9.38 -10.20 12.64
C ALA A 155 9.32 -10.73 14.10
N ARG A 156 8.17 -10.53 14.78
CA ARG A 156 7.97 -10.96 16.16
C ARG A 156 7.63 -12.44 16.28
N THR A 157 6.83 -12.99 15.35
CA THR A 157 6.25 -14.34 15.47
C THR A 157 6.93 -15.38 14.58
N GLY A 158 7.69 -14.95 13.56
CA GLY A 158 8.22 -15.81 12.50
C GLY A 158 7.13 -16.35 11.55
N GLN A 159 5.85 -15.99 11.76
CA GLN A 159 4.73 -16.51 10.99
C GLN A 159 4.25 -15.47 9.97
N PRO A 160 3.95 -15.86 8.71
CA PRO A 160 3.38 -14.96 7.74
C PRO A 160 1.97 -14.54 8.17
N SER A 161 1.56 -13.31 7.81
CA SER A 161 0.20 -12.83 8.05
C SER A 161 -0.84 -13.67 7.28
N ALA A 162 -2.11 -13.65 7.73
CA ALA A 162 -3.21 -14.32 7.03
C ALA A 162 -3.29 -13.92 5.55
N ARG A 163 -3.02 -12.63 5.24
CA ARG A 163 -2.93 -12.15 3.86
C ARG A 163 -1.81 -12.84 3.09
N GLN A 164 -0.61 -12.91 3.64
CA GLN A 164 0.53 -13.54 2.99
C GLN A 164 0.31 -15.04 2.79
N GLN A 165 -0.27 -15.74 3.77
CA GLN A 165 -0.64 -17.15 3.67
C GLN A 165 -1.66 -17.38 2.56
N LEU A 166 -2.75 -16.60 2.54
CA LEU A 166 -3.77 -16.68 1.50
C LEU A 166 -3.18 -16.40 0.12
N GLN A 167 -2.32 -15.39 -0.03
CA GLN A 167 -1.64 -15.10 -1.29
C GLN A 167 -0.79 -16.28 -1.76
N GLN A 168 0.00 -16.89 -0.87
CA GLN A 168 0.85 -18.03 -1.20
C GLN A 168 0.02 -19.24 -1.64
N ILE A 169 -1.04 -19.58 -0.90
CA ILE A 169 -1.92 -20.71 -1.21
C ILE A 169 -2.66 -20.46 -2.55
N CYS A 170 -3.23 -19.26 -2.72
CA CYS A 170 -3.93 -18.91 -3.96
C CYS A 170 -3.01 -18.96 -5.18
N ASP A 171 -1.76 -18.50 -5.06
CA ASP A 171 -0.79 -18.55 -6.16
C ASP A 171 -0.38 -19.97 -6.49
N ALA A 172 -0.17 -20.82 -5.48
CA ALA A 172 0.14 -22.24 -5.68
C ALA A 172 -1.03 -22.99 -6.37
N CYS A 173 -2.27 -22.77 -5.91
CA CYS A 173 -3.46 -23.39 -6.48
C CYS A 173 -3.79 -22.89 -7.90
N ALA A 174 -3.42 -21.65 -8.22
CA ALA A 174 -3.64 -21.07 -9.54
C ALA A 174 -2.66 -21.60 -10.61
N LYS A 175 -1.52 -22.15 -10.18
CA LYS A 175 -0.51 -22.66 -11.12
C LYS A 175 -1.08 -23.82 -11.95
N ASP A 176 -0.97 -23.70 -13.27
CA ASP A 176 -1.46 -24.70 -14.24
C ASP A 176 -2.96 -25.03 -14.12
N CYS A 177 -3.73 -24.17 -13.44
CA CYS A 177 -5.17 -24.30 -13.29
C CYS A 177 -5.90 -23.57 -14.42
N ARG A 178 -6.94 -24.18 -14.99
CA ARG A 178 -7.66 -23.64 -16.16
C ARG A 178 -9.13 -23.32 -15.93
N SER A 179 -9.76 -23.93 -14.92
CA SER A 179 -11.17 -23.71 -14.61
C SER A 179 -11.38 -23.22 -13.19
N PHE A 180 -12.50 -22.50 -12.98
CA PHE A 180 -12.83 -22.01 -11.64
C PHE A 180 -13.17 -23.16 -10.68
N SER A 181 -13.87 -24.18 -11.12
CA SER A 181 -14.17 -25.36 -10.29
C SER A 181 -12.90 -26.06 -9.81
N GLU A 182 -11.93 -26.28 -10.71
CA GLU A 182 -10.63 -26.87 -10.35
C GLU A 182 -9.87 -25.98 -9.35
N TYR A 183 -9.87 -24.65 -9.55
CA TYR A 183 -9.24 -23.70 -8.66
C TYR A 183 -9.86 -23.76 -7.26
N GLN A 184 -11.20 -23.80 -7.20
CA GLN A 184 -11.94 -23.91 -5.95
C GLN A 184 -11.62 -25.22 -5.22
N GLU A 185 -11.62 -26.36 -5.90
CA GLU A 185 -11.29 -27.67 -5.33
C GLU A 185 -9.86 -27.71 -4.75
N ARG A 186 -8.88 -27.12 -5.47
CA ARG A 186 -7.49 -27.04 -5.00
C ARG A 186 -7.37 -26.16 -3.75
N LEU A 187 -8.09 -25.04 -3.69
CA LEU A 187 -8.13 -24.16 -2.53
C LEU A 187 -8.77 -24.85 -1.33
N GLU A 188 -9.91 -25.53 -1.51
CA GLU A 188 -10.58 -26.28 -0.44
C GLU A 188 -9.68 -27.42 0.09
N ALA A 189 -8.98 -28.13 -0.78
CA ALA A 189 -7.99 -29.14 -0.38
C ALA A 189 -6.80 -28.54 0.40
N ALA A 190 -6.46 -27.28 0.16
CA ALA A 190 -5.45 -26.53 0.90
C ALA A 190 -5.99 -25.81 2.16
N GLY A 191 -7.24 -26.06 2.54
CA GLY A 191 -7.89 -25.47 3.71
C GLY A 191 -8.41 -24.05 3.53
N VAL A 192 -8.46 -23.56 2.29
CA VAL A 192 -9.00 -22.23 1.96
C VAL A 192 -10.40 -22.35 1.37
N GLU A 193 -11.37 -21.82 2.06
CA GLU A 193 -12.74 -21.74 1.54
C GLU A 193 -12.90 -20.51 0.64
N VAL A 194 -13.46 -20.73 -0.56
CA VAL A 194 -13.80 -19.64 -1.49
C VAL A 194 -15.23 -19.23 -1.27
N VAL A 195 -15.44 -17.92 -1.07
CA VAL A 195 -16.76 -17.30 -0.96
C VAL A 195 -16.98 -16.45 -2.22
N PRO A 196 -17.59 -17.02 -3.26
CA PRO A 196 -17.83 -16.32 -4.51
C PRO A 196 -19.07 -15.45 -4.44
N VAL A 197 -19.07 -14.36 -5.20
CA VAL A 197 -20.26 -13.55 -5.48
C VAL A 197 -20.57 -13.66 -6.96
N ALA A 198 -21.71 -14.24 -7.30
CA ALA A 198 -22.18 -14.39 -8.68
C ALA A 198 -23.44 -13.57 -8.91
N GLN A 199 -23.74 -13.26 -10.17
CA GLN A 199 -25.05 -12.73 -10.55
C GLN A 199 -26.14 -13.79 -10.31
N LEU A 200 -27.38 -13.34 -10.05
CA LEU A 200 -28.52 -14.25 -9.73
C LEU A 200 -28.72 -15.37 -10.75
N ASN A 201 -28.46 -15.12 -12.02
CA ASN A 201 -28.53 -16.11 -13.08
C ASN A 201 -27.26 -16.96 -13.25
N GLY A 202 -26.23 -16.71 -12.44
CA GLY A 202 -24.95 -17.42 -12.53
C GLY A 202 -24.08 -17.09 -13.75
N ALA A 203 -24.51 -16.17 -14.61
CA ALA A 203 -23.82 -15.89 -15.87
C ALA A 203 -22.43 -15.28 -15.67
N LYS A 204 -22.19 -14.60 -14.54
CA LYS A 204 -20.92 -13.93 -14.27
C LYS A 204 -20.53 -14.00 -12.80
N LEU A 205 -19.27 -14.29 -12.57
CA LEU A 205 -18.63 -14.16 -11.28
C LEU A 205 -18.23 -12.70 -11.06
N SER A 206 -18.80 -12.04 -10.04
CA SER A 206 -18.60 -10.61 -9.79
C SER A 206 -17.60 -10.30 -8.66
N GLY A 207 -17.41 -11.23 -7.73
CA GLY A 207 -16.48 -11.07 -6.61
C GLY A 207 -15.97 -12.40 -6.07
N LEU A 208 -14.86 -12.32 -5.36
CA LEU A 208 -14.29 -13.44 -4.61
C LEU A 208 -13.83 -12.95 -3.24
N SER A 209 -14.10 -13.76 -2.21
CA SER A 209 -13.45 -13.69 -0.91
C SER A 209 -12.86 -15.06 -0.58
N TYR A 210 -11.84 -15.06 0.25
CA TYR A 210 -11.11 -16.26 0.67
C TYR A 210 -11.11 -16.32 2.18
N ARG A 211 -11.38 -17.50 2.74
CA ARG A 211 -11.41 -17.72 4.19
C ARG A 211 -10.38 -18.79 4.56
N LEU A 212 -9.52 -18.46 5.50
CA LEU A 212 -8.51 -19.36 6.09
C LEU A 212 -8.53 -19.17 7.61
N ASP A 213 -8.63 -20.25 8.37
CA ASP A 213 -8.60 -20.24 9.84
C ASP A 213 -9.55 -19.18 10.47
N GLY A 214 -10.77 -19.07 9.93
CA GLY A 214 -11.78 -18.12 10.40
C GLY A 214 -11.58 -16.67 9.93
N VAL A 215 -10.46 -16.33 9.30
CA VAL A 215 -10.19 -15.01 8.74
C VAL A 215 -10.67 -14.94 7.30
N THR A 216 -11.63 -14.06 7.00
CA THR A 216 -12.14 -13.83 5.64
C THR A 216 -11.56 -12.54 5.07
N MET A 217 -10.99 -12.62 3.87
CA MET A 217 -10.45 -11.47 3.13
C MET A 217 -11.02 -11.42 1.72
N LYS A 218 -11.38 -10.21 1.26
CA LYS A 218 -11.79 -10.01 -0.13
C LYS A 218 -10.60 -10.24 -1.07
N GLY A 219 -10.83 -10.76 -2.27
CA GLY A 219 -9.78 -10.88 -3.28
C GLY A 219 -9.09 -9.56 -3.57
N SER A 220 -9.83 -8.44 -3.55
CA SER A 220 -9.26 -7.09 -3.67
C SER A 220 -8.31 -6.71 -2.52
N ASP A 221 -8.45 -7.31 -1.34
CA ASP A 221 -7.56 -7.06 -0.20
C ASP A 221 -6.26 -7.85 -0.32
N LEU A 222 -6.28 -8.96 -1.02
CA LEU A 222 -5.08 -9.73 -1.39
C LEU A 222 -4.33 -9.07 -2.56
N GLY A 223 -5.07 -8.47 -3.50
CA GLY A 223 -4.54 -7.83 -4.70
C GLY A 223 -5.44 -8.06 -5.91
N LYS A 224 -5.14 -7.41 -7.03
CA LYS A 224 -5.95 -7.52 -8.25
C LYS A 224 -5.96 -8.93 -8.84
N GLY A 225 -4.85 -9.65 -8.75
CA GLY A 225 -4.73 -11.02 -9.25
C GLY A 225 -5.66 -12.03 -8.57
N TYR A 226 -6.22 -11.68 -7.40
CA TYR A 226 -7.09 -12.56 -6.61
C TYR A 226 -8.58 -12.20 -6.71
N THR A 227 -8.92 -11.17 -7.49
CA THR A 227 -10.32 -10.83 -7.80
C THR A 227 -10.89 -11.77 -8.86
N ALA A 228 -12.23 -11.80 -9.01
CA ALA A 228 -12.87 -12.59 -10.07
C ALA A 228 -12.34 -12.27 -11.47
N ALA A 229 -12.09 -10.99 -11.76
CA ALA A 229 -11.47 -10.58 -13.02
C ALA A 229 -9.97 -10.92 -13.08
N GLY A 230 -9.27 -10.87 -11.93
CA GLY A 230 -7.85 -11.15 -11.83
C GLY A 230 -7.53 -12.63 -12.12
N ILE A 231 -8.26 -13.55 -11.51
CA ILE A 231 -8.05 -14.99 -11.73
C ILE A 231 -8.32 -15.37 -13.19
N GLN A 232 -9.32 -14.73 -13.83
CA GLN A 232 -9.60 -14.97 -15.26
C GLN A 232 -8.44 -14.47 -16.15
N LYS A 233 -7.83 -13.34 -15.83
CA LYS A 233 -6.61 -12.85 -16.52
C LYS A 233 -5.42 -13.79 -16.35
N ARG A 234 -5.37 -14.53 -15.25
CA ARG A 234 -4.35 -15.57 -14.98
C ARG A 234 -4.65 -16.90 -15.72
N GLY A 235 -5.70 -16.95 -16.54
CA GLY A 235 -6.06 -18.11 -17.35
C GLY A 235 -7.08 -19.06 -16.71
N ILE A 236 -7.62 -18.73 -15.54
CA ILE A 236 -8.64 -19.54 -14.85
C ILE A 236 -10.02 -19.09 -15.34
N SER A 237 -10.58 -19.80 -16.31
CA SER A 237 -11.87 -19.46 -16.91
C SER A 237 -13.04 -19.82 -16.00
N TYR A 238 -14.07 -18.96 -16.02
CA TYR A 238 -15.37 -19.25 -15.42
C TYR A 238 -16.39 -19.46 -16.54
N GLU A 239 -17.04 -20.62 -16.53
CA GLU A 239 -18.12 -20.99 -17.47
C GLU A 239 -19.35 -21.41 -16.67
N GLN A 240 -20.50 -20.82 -16.99
CA GLN A 240 -21.74 -21.00 -16.22
C GLN A 240 -22.12 -22.49 -16.10
N ASP A 241 -22.18 -23.19 -17.21
CA ASP A 241 -22.65 -24.59 -17.27
C ASP A 241 -21.75 -25.55 -16.48
N ARG A 242 -20.44 -25.26 -16.42
CA ARG A 242 -19.45 -26.07 -15.72
C ARG A 242 -19.35 -25.70 -14.24
N ASP A 243 -19.29 -24.41 -13.92
CA ASP A 243 -18.81 -23.92 -12.63
C ASP A 243 -19.93 -23.47 -11.69
N PHE A 244 -21.13 -23.12 -12.22
CA PHE A 244 -22.16 -22.49 -11.41
C PHE A 244 -22.71 -23.36 -10.28
N ALA A 245 -22.78 -24.67 -10.48
CA ALA A 245 -23.23 -25.61 -9.43
C ALA A 245 -22.30 -25.60 -8.21
N ALA A 246 -20.98 -25.49 -8.42
CA ALA A 246 -19.99 -25.38 -7.34
C ALA A 246 -20.06 -24.02 -6.64
N VAL A 247 -20.16 -22.95 -7.42
CA VAL A 247 -20.32 -21.58 -6.91
C VAL A 247 -21.58 -21.45 -6.04
N ARG A 248 -22.70 -22.00 -6.50
CA ARG A 248 -23.96 -21.98 -5.76
C ARG A 248 -23.87 -22.70 -4.42
N ARG A 249 -23.26 -23.88 -4.37
CA ARG A 249 -23.02 -24.60 -3.11
C ARG A 249 -22.20 -23.79 -2.11
N SER A 250 -21.17 -23.07 -2.59
CA SER A 250 -20.37 -22.22 -1.70
C SER A 250 -21.13 -21.01 -1.19
N ILE A 251 -21.98 -20.39 -2.00
CA ILE A 251 -22.86 -19.30 -1.58
C ILE A 251 -23.87 -19.80 -0.52
N GLU A 252 -24.49 -20.94 -0.75
CA GLU A 252 -25.46 -21.54 0.18
C GLU A 252 -24.80 -21.90 1.53
N ARG A 253 -23.58 -22.46 1.50
CA ARG A 253 -22.78 -22.77 2.69
C ARG A 253 -22.41 -21.53 3.51
N ASP A 254 -21.98 -20.45 2.86
CA ASP A 254 -21.64 -19.19 3.52
C ASP A 254 -22.91 -18.54 4.12
N ALA A 255 -24.04 -18.59 3.42
CA ALA A 255 -25.31 -18.11 3.93
C ALA A 255 -25.78 -18.90 5.16
N ALA A 256 -25.70 -20.23 5.15
CA ALA A 256 -26.08 -21.08 6.30
C ALA A 256 -25.26 -20.72 7.56
N ARG A 257 -23.95 -20.50 7.40
CA ARG A 257 -23.09 -20.05 8.53
C ARG A 257 -23.47 -18.68 9.07
N ALA A 258 -23.86 -17.75 8.18
CA ALA A 258 -24.26 -16.40 8.59
C ALA A 258 -25.55 -16.41 9.43
N PHE A 259 -26.41 -17.41 9.25
CA PHE A 259 -27.66 -17.58 10.02
C PHE A 259 -27.52 -18.56 11.19
N GLY A 260 -26.32 -19.08 11.50
CA GLY A 260 -26.08 -19.91 12.68
C GLY A 260 -26.58 -21.36 12.58
N GLU A 261 -26.83 -21.88 11.37
CA GLU A 261 -27.12 -23.30 11.17
C GLU A 261 -25.80 -24.10 11.22
N PRO A 262 -25.72 -25.18 12.05
CA PRO A 262 -24.54 -26.03 12.07
C PRO A 262 -24.37 -26.77 10.73
N ASP A 263 -23.11 -26.92 10.31
CA ASP A 263 -22.75 -27.73 9.13
C ASP A 263 -23.35 -29.15 9.26
N ARG A 264 -24.22 -29.54 8.34
CA ARG A 264 -24.74 -30.90 8.19
C ARG A 264 -23.84 -31.72 7.32
#